data_8efa52d8acd25a7b554836004c8916c9
#
_entry.id   8efa52d8acd25a7b554836004c8916c9
#
_cell.length_a   1.000
_cell.length_b   1.000
_cell.length_c   1.000
_cell.angle_alpha   90.00
_cell.angle_beta   90.00
_cell.angle_gamma   90.00
#
_symmetry.space_group_name_H-M   'P 1'
#
loop_
_entity.id
_entity.type
_entity.pdbx_description
1 polymer ?
#
loop_
_entity_poly.entity_id
_entity_poly.type
_entity_poly.pdbx_seq_one_letter_code
_entity_poly.pdbx_strand_id
1 'polypeptide(L)'
;MADTTSEPIRRRVLFYGRVQGVGFRYTTVSIARRYPVVGFVRNLSDGSVELVAEASLSVLNRFLADIESEFAGYIHQQEMHDVERDEVFDTFGTRR
;
A
#
# COMPACT_ATOMS: atom_id res chain seq x y z
N MET A 1 17.96 -20.10 8.90
CA MET A 1 18.55 -18.78 8.99
C MET A 1 17.50 -17.79 9.44
N ALA A 2 17.85 -17.01 10.42
CA ALA A 2 16.93 -15.98 10.86
C ALA A 2 16.73 -15.01 9.71
N ASP A 3 15.51 -14.85 9.36
CA ASP A 3 15.17 -13.98 8.27
C ASP A 3 14.86 -12.59 8.80
N THR A 4 15.82 -11.69 8.69
CA THR A 4 15.61 -10.32 9.14
C THR A 4 14.50 -9.64 8.37
N THR A 5 14.13 -10.17 7.19
CA THR A 5 13.04 -9.60 6.41
C THR A 5 11.67 -9.91 7.01
N SER A 6 11.60 -10.81 8.02
CA SER A 6 10.34 -11.07 8.70
C SER A 6 9.94 -9.92 9.61
N GLU A 7 10.89 -9.05 10.00
CA GLU A 7 10.58 -7.90 10.83
C GLU A 7 9.77 -6.88 10.03
N PRO A 8 8.65 -6.36 10.60
CA PRO A 8 7.78 -5.48 9.83
C PRO A 8 8.45 -4.16 9.45
N ILE A 9 8.16 -3.73 8.24
CA ILE A 9 8.58 -2.45 7.71
C ILE A 9 7.32 -1.69 7.35
N ARG A 10 7.25 -0.42 7.70
CA ARG A 10 6.15 0.45 7.29
C ARG A 10 6.60 1.27 6.10
N ARG A 11 5.84 1.19 5.02
CA ARG A 11 6.17 1.86 3.77
C ARG A 11 5.02 2.75 3.34
N ARG A 12 5.35 3.97 2.96
CA ARG A 12 4.39 4.93 2.41
C ARG A 12 4.62 5.00 0.91
N VAL A 13 3.53 4.86 0.14
CA VAL A 13 3.57 4.93 -1.32
C VAL A 13 2.55 5.96 -1.77
N LEU A 14 2.97 6.85 -2.65
CA LEU A 14 2.07 7.78 -3.32
C LEU A 14 1.95 7.35 -4.78
N PHE A 15 0.71 7.13 -5.21
CA PHE A 15 0.42 6.75 -6.59
C PHE A 15 -0.17 7.94 -7.32
N TYR A 16 0.40 8.25 -8.48
CA TYR A 16 -0.03 9.36 -9.34
C TYR A 16 -0.55 8.81 -10.66
N GLY A 17 -1.52 9.50 -11.23
CA GLY A 17 -2.12 9.11 -12.50
C GLY A 17 -3.63 9.11 -12.39
N ARG A 18 -4.29 8.23 -13.14
CA ARG A 18 -5.75 8.08 -13.09
C ARG A 18 -6.09 7.06 -12.01
N VAL A 19 -5.85 7.45 -10.75
CA VAL A 19 -5.93 6.52 -9.62
C VAL A 19 -7.14 6.76 -8.72
N GLN A 20 -7.82 7.90 -8.85
CA GLN A 20 -9.06 8.12 -8.10
C GLN A 20 -10.25 7.90 -9.01
N GLY A 21 -11.35 7.39 -8.42
CA GLY A 21 -12.58 7.16 -9.17
C GLY A 21 -12.58 5.90 -10.02
N VAL A 22 -11.57 5.03 -9.85
CA VAL A 22 -11.45 3.79 -10.64
C VAL A 22 -11.51 2.54 -9.76
N GLY A 23 -11.92 2.70 -8.51
CA GLY A 23 -12.00 1.58 -7.56
C GLY A 23 -10.67 1.22 -6.93
N PHE A 24 -9.70 2.13 -6.95
CA PHE A 24 -8.35 1.86 -6.47
C PHE A 24 -8.35 1.45 -5.00
N ARG A 25 -9.02 2.24 -4.15
CA ARG A 25 -9.03 1.95 -2.71
C ARG A 25 -9.72 0.62 -2.42
N TYR A 26 -10.87 0.37 -3.05
CA TYR A 26 -11.62 -0.86 -2.85
C TYR A 26 -10.77 -2.07 -3.25
N THR A 27 -10.17 -2.01 -4.42
CA THR A 27 -9.37 -3.11 -4.93
C THR A 27 -8.11 -3.33 -4.09
N THR A 28 -7.48 -2.24 -3.63
CA THR A 28 -6.31 -2.35 -2.76
C THR A 28 -6.65 -3.07 -1.46
N VAL A 29 -7.78 -2.74 -0.83
CA VAL A 29 -8.23 -3.44 0.38
C VAL A 29 -8.49 -4.91 0.09
N SER A 30 -9.11 -5.20 -1.06
CA SER A 30 -9.36 -6.59 -1.47
C SER A 30 -8.07 -7.37 -1.64
N ILE A 31 -7.05 -6.77 -2.25
CA ILE A 31 -5.74 -7.41 -2.40
C ILE A 31 -5.10 -7.63 -1.03
N ALA A 32 -5.22 -6.64 -0.13
CA ALA A 32 -4.63 -6.72 1.20
C ALA A 32 -5.14 -7.92 2.00
N ARG A 33 -6.35 -8.37 1.73
CA ARG A 33 -6.91 -9.53 2.44
C ARG A 33 -6.15 -10.83 2.16
N ARG A 34 -5.34 -10.85 1.12
CA ARG A 34 -4.53 -12.03 0.76
C ARG A 34 -3.19 -12.08 1.47
N TYR A 35 -2.87 -11.02 2.23
CA TYR A 35 -1.54 -10.87 2.84
C TYR A 35 -1.64 -10.47 4.30
N PRO A 36 -0.67 -10.86 5.13
CA PRO A 36 -0.60 -10.35 6.50
C PRO A 36 -0.03 -8.92 6.50
N VAL A 37 -0.85 -7.98 6.03
CA VAL A 37 -0.48 -6.57 5.92
C VAL A 37 -1.50 -5.74 6.68
N VAL A 38 -1.03 -4.68 7.34
CA VAL A 38 -1.87 -3.71 8.03
C VAL A 38 -1.55 -2.31 7.50
N GLY A 39 -2.47 -1.37 7.70
CA GLY A 39 -2.27 -0.01 7.24
C GLY A 39 -3.53 0.59 6.65
N PHE A 40 -3.36 1.48 5.68
CA PHE A 40 -4.51 2.15 5.08
C PHE A 40 -4.19 2.65 3.67
N VAL A 41 -5.27 2.96 2.94
CA VAL A 41 -5.20 3.63 1.65
C VAL A 41 -6.22 4.75 1.64
N ARG A 42 -5.85 5.93 1.11
CA ARG A 42 -6.76 7.07 1.04
C ARG A 42 -6.47 7.92 -0.19
N ASN A 43 -7.50 8.63 -0.64
CA ASN A 43 -7.36 9.63 -1.69
C ASN A 43 -6.83 10.92 -1.07
N LEU A 44 -5.92 11.60 -1.77
CA LEU A 44 -5.44 12.91 -1.37
C LEU A 44 -6.07 13.98 -2.26
N SER A 45 -6.04 15.23 -1.79
CA SER A 45 -6.71 16.33 -2.47
C SER A 45 -6.11 16.67 -3.81
N ASP A 46 -4.86 16.29 -4.05
CA ASP A 46 -4.18 16.56 -5.33
C ASP A 46 -4.47 15.52 -6.42
N GLY A 47 -5.34 14.55 -6.12
CA GLY A 47 -5.68 13.50 -7.08
C GLY A 47 -4.86 12.24 -6.93
N SER A 48 -3.83 12.25 -6.09
CA SER A 48 -3.03 11.05 -5.83
C SER A 48 -3.71 10.16 -4.81
N VAL A 49 -3.18 8.93 -4.68
CA VAL A 49 -3.62 7.98 -3.65
C VAL A 49 -2.43 7.69 -2.76
N GLU A 50 -2.66 7.78 -1.45
CA GLU A 50 -1.65 7.44 -0.46
C GLU A 50 -1.93 6.05 0.10
N LEU A 51 -0.90 5.24 0.13
CA LEU A 51 -0.92 3.92 0.76
C LEU A 51 0.12 3.92 1.86
N VAL A 52 -0.26 3.48 3.06
CA VAL A 52 0.70 3.18 4.11
C VAL A 52 0.47 1.72 4.49
N ALA A 53 1.50 0.90 4.33
CA ALA A 53 1.39 -0.53 4.54
C ALA A 53 2.54 -1.01 5.41
N GLU A 54 2.24 -1.93 6.29
CA GLU A 54 3.22 -2.50 7.21
C GLU A 54 3.14 -4.01 7.14
N ALA A 55 4.29 -4.63 6.86
CA ALA A 55 4.43 -6.08 6.74
C ALA A 55 5.92 -6.40 6.63
N SER A 56 6.25 -7.69 6.54
CA SER A 56 7.62 -8.07 6.21
C SER A 56 7.96 -7.58 4.80
N LEU A 57 9.24 -7.43 4.52
CA LEU A 57 9.68 -6.94 3.21
C LEU A 57 9.15 -7.80 2.06
N SER A 58 9.20 -9.12 2.21
CA SER A 58 8.73 -9.99 1.13
C SER A 58 7.24 -9.85 0.89
N VAL A 59 6.45 -9.68 1.95
CA VAL A 59 5.01 -9.46 1.83
C VAL A 59 4.73 -8.11 1.18
N LEU A 60 5.44 -7.04 1.61
CA LEU A 60 5.27 -5.73 0.99
C LEU A 60 5.55 -5.77 -0.51
N ASN A 61 6.62 -6.44 -0.90
CA ASN A 61 6.97 -6.53 -2.31
C ASN A 61 5.88 -7.22 -3.13
N ARG A 62 5.31 -8.29 -2.62
CA ARG A 62 4.23 -9.01 -3.30
C ARG A 62 2.96 -8.19 -3.35
N PHE A 63 2.62 -7.58 -2.23
CA PHE A 63 1.41 -6.76 -2.12
C PHE A 63 1.48 -5.60 -3.11
N LEU A 64 2.61 -4.89 -3.15
CA LEU A 64 2.77 -3.75 -4.05
C LEU A 64 2.80 -4.21 -5.51
N ALA A 65 3.42 -5.35 -5.80
CA ALA A 65 3.43 -5.88 -7.17
C ALA A 65 2.01 -6.21 -7.66
N ASP A 66 1.17 -6.75 -6.78
CA ASP A 66 -0.22 -7.04 -7.15
C ASP A 66 -1.00 -5.77 -7.44
N ILE A 67 -0.79 -4.72 -6.64
CA ILE A 67 -1.44 -3.42 -6.88
C ILE A 67 -0.99 -2.85 -8.22
N GLU A 68 0.32 -2.85 -8.47
CA GLU A 68 0.89 -2.32 -9.71
C GLU A 68 0.38 -3.07 -10.93
N SER A 69 0.26 -4.38 -10.82
CA SER A 69 -0.26 -5.21 -11.91
C SER A 69 -1.72 -4.89 -12.19
N GLU A 70 -2.52 -4.74 -11.13
CA GLU A 70 -3.94 -4.48 -11.28
C GLU A 70 -4.21 -3.12 -11.92
N PHE A 71 -3.38 -2.13 -11.64
CA PHE A 71 -3.59 -0.76 -12.08
C PHE A 71 -2.51 -0.26 -13.05
N ALA A 72 -1.89 -1.19 -13.80
CA ALA A 72 -0.78 -0.85 -14.68
C ALA A 72 -1.11 0.24 -15.70
N GLY A 73 -2.36 0.28 -16.18
CA GLY A 73 -2.78 1.30 -17.14
C GLY A 73 -3.18 2.63 -16.52
N TYR A 74 -3.22 2.71 -15.18
CA TYR A 74 -3.73 3.88 -14.46
C TYR A 74 -2.64 4.60 -13.69
N ILE A 75 -1.63 3.86 -13.19
CA ILE A 75 -0.54 4.44 -12.41
C ILE A 75 0.51 4.97 -13.39
N HIS A 76 0.79 6.28 -13.31
CA HIS A 76 1.81 6.90 -14.16
C HIS A 76 3.13 7.07 -13.43
N GLN A 77 3.09 7.17 -12.12
CA GLN A 77 4.28 7.42 -11.31
C GLN A 77 4.00 7.02 -9.88
N GLN A 78 5.01 6.59 -9.16
CA GLN A 78 4.86 6.35 -7.72
C GLN A 78 6.12 6.79 -6.98
N GLU A 79 5.92 7.21 -5.74
CA GLU A 79 6.98 7.56 -4.80
C GLU A 79 6.85 6.65 -3.60
N MET A 80 7.97 6.17 -3.08
CA MET A 80 7.96 5.14 -2.06
C MET A 80 9.03 5.45 -1.03
N HIS A 81 8.64 5.47 0.26
CA HIS A 81 9.54 5.73 1.36
C HIS A 81 9.20 4.83 2.54
N ASP A 82 10.20 4.30 3.21
CA ASP A 82 9.98 3.65 4.48
C ASP A 82 9.83 4.73 5.56
N VAL A 83 8.88 4.53 6.47
CA VAL A 83 8.53 5.51 7.48
C VAL A 83 8.50 4.86 8.85
N GLU A 84 8.51 5.71 9.90
CA GLU A 84 8.49 5.23 11.27
C GLU A 84 7.13 4.63 11.60
N ARG A 85 7.16 3.64 12.50
CA ARG A 85 5.95 2.98 12.98
C ARG A 85 5.48 3.67 14.26
N ASP A 86 4.97 4.88 14.10
CA ASP A 86 4.60 5.76 15.21
C ASP A 86 3.16 5.59 15.67
N GLU A 87 2.35 4.83 14.93
CA GLU A 87 1.01 4.45 15.37
C GLU A 87 0.83 2.96 15.10
N VAL A 88 -0.04 2.32 15.87
CA VAL A 88 -0.30 0.89 15.70
C VAL A 88 -1.45 0.69 14.74
N PHE A 89 -1.24 -0.19 13.74
CA PHE A 89 -2.31 -0.61 12.83
C PHE A 89 -2.72 -2.03 13.19
N ASP A 90 -4.02 -2.27 13.30
CA ASP A 90 -4.56 -3.61 13.58
C ASP A 90 -5.06 -4.29 12.32
N THR A 91 -5.51 -3.52 11.33
CA THR A 91 -6.10 -4.05 10.11
C THR A 91 -5.65 -3.21 8.94
N PHE A 92 -6.10 -3.58 7.74
CA PHE A 92 -5.92 -2.75 6.55
C PHE A 92 -7.28 -2.25 6.08
N GLY A 93 -7.40 -0.96 5.85
CA GLY A 93 -8.66 -0.37 5.41
C GLY A 93 -8.48 0.95 4.68
N THR A 94 -9.61 1.58 4.39
CA THR A 94 -9.60 2.89 3.74
C THR A 94 -9.64 3.99 4.79
N ARG A 95 -9.08 5.14 4.42
CA ARG A 95 -9.19 6.39 5.18
C ARG A 95 -9.62 7.51 4.25
N ARG A 96 -10.10 8.55 4.87
CA ARG A 96 -10.37 9.79 4.16
C ARG A 96 -9.19 10.71 4.16
#